data_b2979bcd3e354ec44be5e43aeedfefe0
#
_entry.id   b2979bcd3e354ec44be5e43aeedfefe0
#
_cell.length_a   1.000
_cell.length_b   1.000
_cell.length_c   1.000
_cell.angle_alpha   90.00
_cell.angle_beta   90.00
_cell.angle_gamma   90.00
#
_symmetry.space_group_name_H-M   'P 1'
#
loop_
_entity.id
_entity.type
_entity.pdbx_description
1 polymer ?
#
loop_
_entity_poly.entity_id
_entity_poly.type
_entity_poly.pdbx_seq_one_letter_code
_entity_poly.pdbx_strand_id
1 'polypeptide(L)'
;SAPLYYRGFPKSCCTSANHIVCHGIPQNKILRDGDILNVDVTAIKNGWHGDTSRMYLVGDVSVKAKKLIKVTYESMLKGIEILKEGSFTGDIGNAIQTHVEQQGFSVVRDFCGHGLGRKFHQSPNILHYGEEKTGEKLVAGMLFTIEPMINEGGYNTKVLLSLIHI
;
A
#
# COMPACT_ATOMS: atom_id res chain seq x y z
N SER A 1 -4.65 -13.61 -12.67
CA SER A 1 -4.50 -13.04 -11.34
C SER A 1 -3.18 -13.50 -10.74
N ALA A 2 -2.40 -12.59 -10.17
CA ALA A 2 -1.15 -12.93 -9.51
C ALA A 2 -1.35 -13.41 -8.06
N PRO A 3 -2.28 -12.86 -7.26
CA PRO A 3 -2.46 -13.27 -5.87
C PRO A 3 -2.93 -14.71 -5.68
N LEU A 4 -3.73 -15.24 -6.61
CA LEU A 4 -4.33 -16.56 -6.46
C LEU A 4 -3.27 -17.65 -6.31
N TYR A 5 -3.28 -18.33 -5.17
CA TYR A 5 -2.32 -19.35 -4.72
C TYR A 5 -0.88 -18.86 -4.47
N TYR A 6 -0.63 -17.56 -4.63
CA TYR A 6 0.67 -17.01 -4.28
C TYR A 6 0.88 -17.11 -2.76
N ARG A 7 1.92 -17.83 -2.34
CA ARG A 7 2.21 -18.14 -0.92
C ARG A 7 0.99 -18.66 -0.14
N GLY A 8 0.09 -19.39 -0.83
CA GLY A 8 -1.12 -19.96 -0.21
C GLY A 8 -2.33 -19.03 -0.16
N PHE A 9 -2.27 -17.82 -0.73
CA PHE A 9 -3.41 -16.90 -0.75
C PHE A 9 -4.57 -17.46 -1.58
N PRO A 10 -5.81 -17.55 -1.03
CA PRO A 10 -6.88 -18.37 -1.63
C PRO A 10 -7.78 -17.63 -2.63
N LYS A 11 -7.51 -16.35 -2.92
CA LYS A 11 -8.37 -15.49 -3.74
C LYS A 11 -7.59 -14.73 -4.82
N SER A 12 -8.32 -14.12 -5.75
CA SER A 12 -7.74 -13.44 -6.93
C SER A 12 -7.40 -11.96 -6.71
N CYS A 13 -7.85 -11.38 -5.62
CA CYS A 13 -7.56 -10.00 -5.20
C CYS A 13 -7.64 -9.92 -3.68
N CYS A 14 -7.15 -8.81 -3.11
CA CYS A 14 -7.34 -8.51 -1.70
C CYS A 14 -8.50 -7.52 -1.51
N THR A 15 -9.26 -7.68 -0.41
CA THR A 15 -10.30 -6.74 -0.01
C THR A 15 -10.14 -6.44 1.47
N SER A 16 -9.65 -5.25 1.79
CA SER A 16 -9.32 -4.85 3.15
C SER A 16 -10.29 -3.77 3.63
N ALA A 17 -11.21 -4.15 4.53
CA ALA A 17 -12.25 -3.27 5.03
C ALA A 17 -11.85 -2.67 6.39
N ASN A 18 -12.06 -1.36 6.55
CA ASN A 18 -11.91 -0.62 7.79
C ASN A 18 -10.53 -0.79 8.45
N HIS A 19 -10.46 -1.54 9.57
CA HIS A 19 -9.23 -1.78 10.33
C HIS A 19 -8.27 -2.78 9.70
N ILE A 20 -8.66 -3.46 8.64
CA ILE A 20 -7.76 -4.35 7.91
C ILE A 20 -6.84 -3.50 7.04
N VAL A 21 -5.54 -3.49 7.35
CA VAL A 21 -4.57 -2.61 6.69
C VAL A 21 -4.29 -3.04 5.26
N CYS A 22 -4.01 -4.34 5.04
CA CYS A 22 -3.74 -4.91 3.72
C CYS A 22 -4.03 -6.41 3.69
N HIS A 23 -3.94 -7.01 2.50
CA HIS A 23 -4.06 -8.46 2.23
C HIS A 23 -5.34 -9.13 2.77
N GLY A 24 -6.41 -8.36 2.97
CA GLY A 24 -7.70 -8.91 3.41
C GLY A 24 -8.23 -9.94 2.42
N ILE A 25 -8.67 -11.10 2.93
CA ILE A 25 -9.23 -12.17 2.09
C ILE A 25 -10.67 -11.84 1.77
N PRO A 26 -11.08 -11.80 0.49
CA PRO A 26 -12.47 -11.65 0.10
C PRO A 26 -13.39 -12.68 0.75
N GLN A 27 -14.42 -12.21 1.43
CA GLN A 27 -15.40 -13.00 2.19
C GLN A 27 -16.84 -12.61 1.82
N ASN A 28 -17.81 -13.44 2.20
CA ASN A 28 -19.25 -13.14 2.08
C ASN A 28 -19.70 -12.14 3.17
N LYS A 29 -18.92 -11.10 3.43
CA LYS A 29 -19.27 -10.03 4.36
C LYS A 29 -20.00 -8.92 3.60
N ILE A 30 -21.19 -8.59 4.06
CA ILE A 30 -21.96 -7.47 3.52
C ILE A 30 -21.31 -6.19 3.98
N LEU A 31 -20.98 -5.32 3.02
CA LEU A 31 -20.52 -3.96 3.29
C LEU A 31 -21.70 -3.10 3.79
N ARG A 32 -21.41 -2.21 4.72
CA ARG A 32 -22.42 -1.33 5.36
C ARG A 32 -22.11 0.12 5.05
N ASP A 33 -23.12 0.93 5.15
CA ASP A 33 -22.98 2.38 5.11
C ASP A 33 -21.95 2.83 6.17
N GLY A 34 -20.99 3.66 5.75
CA GLY A 34 -19.87 4.10 6.59
C GLY A 34 -18.59 3.27 6.47
N ASP A 35 -18.62 2.09 5.82
CA ASP A 35 -17.41 1.31 5.60
C ASP A 35 -16.46 1.98 4.59
N ILE A 36 -15.17 1.76 4.79
CA ILE A 36 -14.12 2.03 3.80
C ILE A 36 -13.51 0.72 3.35
N LEU A 37 -13.24 0.57 2.08
CA LEU A 37 -12.72 -0.67 1.49
C LEU A 37 -11.54 -0.38 0.59
N ASN A 38 -10.40 -1.02 0.86
CA ASN A 38 -9.32 -1.14 -0.11
C ASN A 38 -9.55 -2.38 -0.99
N VAL A 39 -9.46 -2.22 -2.29
CA VAL A 39 -9.41 -3.30 -3.27
C VAL A 39 -8.06 -3.26 -3.95
N ASP A 40 -7.33 -4.36 -3.86
CA ASP A 40 -5.99 -4.52 -4.37
C ASP A 40 -5.94 -5.68 -5.37
N VAL A 41 -5.48 -5.37 -6.57
CA VAL A 41 -5.53 -6.28 -7.73
C VAL A 41 -4.18 -6.31 -8.44
N THR A 42 -3.59 -7.49 -8.53
CA THR A 42 -2.41 -7.71 -9.36
C THR A 42 -2.75 -8.59 -10.55
N ALA A 43 -2.63 -8.04 -11.74
CA ALA A 43 -2.84 -8.73 -13.01
C ALA A 43 -1.53 -9.22 -13.61
N ILE A 44 -1.62 -10.30 -14.39
CA ILE A 44 -0.49 -10.79 -15.21
C ILE A 44 -0.91 -10.71 -16.67
N LYS A 45 -0.12 -9.98 -17.48
CA LYS A 45 -0.30 -9.92 -18.93
C LYS A 45 1.02 -10.19 -19.62
N ASN A 46 1.05 -11.20 -20.49
CA ASN A 46 2.26 -11.63 -21.21
C ASN A 46 3.47 -11.90 -20.28
N GLY A 47 3.21 -12.41 -19.08
CA GLY A 47 4.23 -12.69 -18.05
C GLY A 47 4.73 -11.46 -17.29
N TRP A 48 4.13 -10.27 -17.47
CA TRP A 48 4.40 -9.07 -16.71
C TRP A 48 3.31 -8.83 -15.66
N HIS A 49 3.72 -8.44 -14.47
CA HIS A 49 2.83 -8.08 -13.38
C HIS A 49 2.50 -6.59 -13.43
N GLY A 50 1.24 -6.26 -13.20
CA GLY A 50 0.76 -4.90 -12.97
C GLY A 50 -0.07 -4.90 -11.70
N ASP A 51 0.31 -4.08 -10.75
CA ASP A 51 -0.24 -4.03 -9.40
C ASP A 51 -0.90 -2.67 -9.15
N THR A 52 -2.13 -2.69 -8.63
CA THR A 52 -2.88 -1.47 -8.35
C THR A 52 -3.88 -1.67 -7.22
N SER A 53 -3.98 -0.66 -6.39
CA SER A 53 -4.86 -0.64 -5.22
C SER A 53 -5.68 0.64 -5.19
N ARG A 54 -6.94 0.55 -4.74
CA ARG A 54 -7.82 1.70 -4.61
C ARG A 54 -8.73 1.62 -3.40
N MET A 55 -8.93 2.77 -2.74
CA MET A 55 -9.90 2.92 -1.67
C MET A 55 -11.28 3.28 -2.23
N TYR A 56 -12.32 2.66 -1.65
CA TYR A 56 -13.72 2.93 -1.93
C TYR A 56 -14.46 3.33 -0.67
N LEU A 57 -15.37 4.27 -0.79
CA LEU A 57 -16.29 4.71 0.26
C LEU A 57 -17.61 3.99 0.06
N VAL A 58 -18.18 3.42 1.11
CA VAL A 58 -19.49 2.77 1.08
C VAL A 58 -20.50 3.67 1.78
N GLY A 59 -21.37 4.29 1.00
CA GLY A 59 -22.36 5.24 1.52
C GLY A 59 -21.75 6.47 2.19
N ASP A 60 -22.32 6.92 3.31
CA ASP A 60 -21.83 8.11 4.03
C ASP A 60 -20.80 7.76 5.08
N VAL A 61 -19.54 7.97 4.72
CA VAL A 61 -18.36 7.67 5.53
C VAL A 61 -17.99 8.87 6.40
N SER A 62 -17.50 8.62 7.61
CA SER A 62 -17.09 9.65 8.56
C SER A 62 -16.05 10.62 7.97
N VAL A 63 -16.09 11.88 8.44
CA VAL A 63 -15.14 12.93 8.03
C VAL A 63 -13.70 12.50 8.28
N LYS A 64 -13.45 11.80 9.39
CA LYS A 64 -12.12 11.33 9.76
C LYS A 64 -11.60 10.26 8.79
N ALA A 65 -12.44 9.30 8.41
CA ALA A 65 -12.09 8.28 7.43
C ALA A 65 -11.90 8.86 6.01
N LYS A 66 -12.73 9.83 5.61
CA LYS A 66 -12.53 10.59 4.37
C LYS A 66 -11.17 11.31 4.36
N LYS A 67 -10.79 11.94 5.51
CA LYS A 67 -9.48 12.58 5.67
C LYS A 67 -8.34 11.57 5.57
N LEU A 68 -8.45 10.40 6.24
CA LEU A 68 -7.45 9.34 6.17
C LEU A 68 -7.19 8.90 4.72
N ILE A 69 -8.24 8.58 3.97
CA ILE A 69 -8.12 8.17 2.56
C ILE A 69 -7.47 9.25 1.71
N LYS A 70 -7.90 10.51 1.89
CA LYS A 70 -7.34 11.65 1.17
C LYS A 70 -5.84 11.80 1.44
N VAL A 71 -5.44 11.82 2.71
CA VAL A 71 -4.04 11.97 3.12
C VAL A 71 -3.19 10.80 2.62
N THR A 72 -3.71 9.56 2.66
CA THR A 72 -3.03 8.39 2.11
C THR A 72 -2.77 8.55 0.62
N TYR A 73 -3.77 8.97 -0.15
CA TYR A 73 -3.63 9.21 -1.59
C TYR A 73 -2.63 10.34 -1.89
N GLU A 74 -2.74 11.46 -1.16
CA GLU A 74 -1.81 12.59 -1.31
C GLU A 74 -0.37 12.20 -0.96
N SER A 75 -0.18 11.37 0.08
CA SER A 75 1.15 10.89 0.46
C SER A 75 1.79 10.03 -0.62
N MET A 76 1.00 9.17 -1.27
CA MET A 76 1.47 8.40 -2.43
C MET A 76 1.93 9.33 -3.56
N LEU A 77 1.14 10.37 -3.87
CA LEU A 77 1.52 11.35 -4.90
C LEU A 77 2.80 12.08 -4.52
N LYS A 78 2.99 12.45 -3.23
CA LYS A 78 4.26 13.04 -2.75
C LYS A 78 5.45 12.11 -2.97
N GLY A 79 5.30 10.83 -2.72
CA GLY A 79 6.33 9.83 -3.03
C GLY A 79 6.64 9.72 -4.52
N ILE A 80 5.64 9.90 -5.39
CA ILE A 80 5.82 9.91 -6.85
C ILE A 80 6.48 11.21 -7.33
N GLU A 81 6.08 12.36 -6.80
CA GLU A 81 6.58 13.68 -7.21
C GLU A 81 8.10 13.85 -7.06
N ILE A 82 8.72 13.16 -6.09
CA ILE A 82 10.16 13.25 -5.84
C ILE A 82 11.01 12.39 -6.79
N LEU A 83 10.37 11.52 -7.60
CA LEU A 83 11.09 10.57 -8.44
C LEU A 83 11.85 11.28 -9.56
N LYS A 84 13.14 11.08 -9.58
CA LYS A 84 14.05 11.46 -10.65
C LYS A 84 15.24 10.52 -10.67
N GLU A 85 15.96 10.49 -11.76
CA GLU A 85 17.19 9.72 -11.84
C GLU A 85 18.16 10.12 -10.73
N GLY A 86 18.63 9.13 -9.99
CA GLY A 86 19.55 9.31 -8.87
C GLY A 86 18.90 9.59 -7.52
N SER A 87 17.56 9.67 -7.42
CA SER A 87 16.85 9.60 -6.14
C SER A 87 17.07 8.23 -5.48
N PHE A 88 16.82 8.17 -4.18
CA PHE A 88 16.95 6.95 -3.39
C PHE A 88 15.56 6.45 -2.93
N THR A 89 15.44 5.18 -2.61
CA THR A 89 14.18 4.64 -2.08
C THR A 89 13.77 5.31 -0.77
N GLY A 90 14.72 5.74 0.06
CA GLY A 90 14.47 6.49 1.27
C GLY A 90 13.88 7.89 1.06
N ASP A 91 14.15 8.53 -0.09
CA ASP A 91 13.53 9.81 -0.44
C ASP A 91 12.01 9.66 -0.59
N ILE A 92 11.55 8.54 -1.18
CA ILE A 92 10.13 8.21 -1.28
C ILE A 92 9.52 8.08 0.12
N GLY A 93 10.16 7.26 0.97
CA GLY A 93 9.72 7.03 2.34
C GLY A 93 9.64 8.31 3.16
N ASN A 94 10.66 9.15 3.08
CA ASN A 94 10.71 10.43 3.78
C ASN A 94 9.58 11.38 3.35
N ALA A 95 9.34 11.53 2.05
CA ALA A 95 8.29 12.38 1.52
C ALA A 95 6.89 11.93 1.98
N ILE A 96 6.63 10.62 1.95
CA ILE A 96 5.37 10.02 2.41
C ILE A 96 5.20 10.24 3.92
N GLN A 97 6.18 9.84 4.72
CA GLN A 97 6.14 9.93 6.18
C GLN A 97 5.93 11.37 6.64
N THR A 98 6.69 12.31 6.12
CA THR A 98 6.59 13.72 6.48
C THR A 98 5.18 14.25 6.24
N HIS A 99 4.58 13.98 5.07
CA HIS A 99 3.22 14.43 4.78
C HIS A 99 2.19 13.81 5.73
N VAL A 100 2.28 12.50 5.96
CA VAL A 100 1.34 11.74 6.80
C VAL A 100 1.37 12.19 8.26
N GLU A 101 2.57 12.30 8.84
CA GLU A 101 2.74 12.66 10.25
C GLU A 101 2.32 14.12 10.53
N GLN A 102 2.54 15.03 9.60
CA GLN A 102 2.02 16.41 9.67
C GLN A 102 0.49 16.47 9.72
N GLN A 103 -0.20 15.48 9.18
CA GLN A 103 -1.65 15.37 9.21
C GLN A 103 -2.20 14.63 10.45
N GLY A 104 -1.31 14.16 11.35
CA GLY A 104 -1.65 13.47 12.59
C GLY A 104 -1.97 11.98 12.40
N PHE A 105 -1.49 11.37 11.34
CA PHE A 105 -1.60 9.95 11.05
C PHE A 105 -0.23 9.26 11.16
N SER A 106 -0.17 7.94 11.05
CA SER A 106 1.08 7.18 11.12
C SER A 106 1.25 6.23 9.93
N VAL A 107 2.50 6.01 9.53
CA VAL A 107 2.86 5.10 8.45
C VAL A 107 3.14 3.72 9.01
N VAL A 108 2.47 2.69 8.51
CA VAL A 108 2.72 1.28 8.83
C VAL A 108 4.13 0.89 8.41
N ARG A 109 4.83 0.11 9.25
CA ARG A 109 6.24 -0.27 9.05
C ARG A 109 6.46 -1.74 8.72
N ASP A 110 5.43 -2.58 8.91
CA ASP A 110 5.54 -4.03 8.72
C ASP A 110 5.50 -4.46 7.26
N PHE A 111 5.07 -3.57 6.37
CA PHE A 111 4.92 -3.81 4.95
C PHE A 111 5.53 -2.67 4.14
N CYS A 112 5.82 -2.94 2.87
CA CYS A 112 6.42 -1.97 1.96
C CYS A 112 5.95 -2.20 0.52
N GLY A 113 6.13 -1.22 -0.33
CA GLY A 113 6.12 -1.42 -1.76
C GLY A 113 7.33 -2.23 -2.23
N HIS A 114 7.30 -2.68 -3.45
CA HIS A 114 8.29 -3.62 -3.96
C HIS A 114 8.54 -3.45 -5.46
N GLY A 115 9.71 -3.88 -5.90
CA GLY A 115 9.95 -4.07 -7.32
C GLY A 115 9.00 -5.13 -7.89
N LEU A 116 8.57 -4.93 -9.12
CA LEU A 116 7.75 -5.89 -9.86
C LEU A 116 8.18 -5.94 -11.32
N GLY A 117 7.64 -6.90 -12.06
CA GLY A 117 7.98 -7.10 -13.46
C GLY A 117 7.64 -8.51 -13.91
N ARG A 118 8.64 -9.32 -14.23
CA ARG A 118 8.47 -10.75 -14.50
C ARG A 118 8.22 -11.56 -13.22
N LYS A 119 8.56 -10.99 -12.05
CA LYS A 119 8.24 -11.55 -10.74
C LYS A 119 7.23 -10.62 -10.07
N PHE A 120 6.36 -11.18 -9.25
CA PHE A 120 5.36 -10.43 -8.49
C PHE A 120 6.05 -9.51 -7.46
N HIS A 121 6.98 -10.06 -6.67
CA HIS A 121 7.78 -9.31 -5.72
C HIS A 121 9.27 -9.53 -5.99
N GLN A 122 10.01 -8.44 -6.07
CA GLN A 122 11.47 -8.43 -6.24
C GLN A 122 12.04 -7.11 -5.68
N SER A 123 13.36 -6.98 -5.63
CA SER A 123 14.00 -5.70 -5.31
C SER A 123 13.66 -4.62 -6.34
N PRO A 124 13.68 -3.32 -5.91
CA PRO A 124 13.94 -2.85 -4.56
C PRO A 124 12.74 -2.96 -3.62
N ASN A 125 12.96 -2.94 -2.30
CA ASN A 125 11.92 -2.66 -1.32
C ASN A 125 11.71 -1.16 -1.22
N ILE A 126 10.45 -0.73 -1.25
CA ILE A 126 10.05 0.68 -1.17
C ILE A 126 9.38 0.92 0.18
N LEU A 127 10.19 1.27 1.17
CA LEU A 127 9.66 1.66 2.48
C LEU A 127 8.91 3.00 2.33
N HIS A 128 7.79 3.14 3.03
CA HIS A 128 7.00 4.37 3.02
C HIS A 128 7.35 5.31 4.19
N TYR A 129 8.49 5.07 4.82
CA TYR A 129 9.10 5.85 5.89
C TYR A 129 10.63 5.79 5.74
N GLY A 130 11.34 6.69 6.40
CA GLY A 130 12.80 6.69 6.42
C GLY A 130 13.43 8.07 6.24
N GLU A 131 14.70 8.07 5.91
CA GLU A 131 15.53 9.26 5.76
C GLU A 131 15.91 9.50 4.30
N GLU A 132 16.04 10.77 3.94
CA GLU A 132 16.51 11.15 2.60
C GLU A 132 17.90 10.58 2.30
N LYS A 133 18.14 10.31 1.02
CA LYS A 133 19.41 9.80 0.49
C LYS A 133 19.87 8.47 1.07
N THR A 134 18.91 7.67 1.58
CA THR A 134 19.17 6.31 2.09
C THR A 134 18.50 5.24 1.21
N GLY A 135 18.90 3.99 1.40
CA GLY A 135 18.37 2.85 0.65
C GLY A 135 19.03 2.68 -0.73
N GLU A 136 18.30 2.09 -1.68
CA GLU A 136 18.79 1.84 -3.03
C GLU A 136 18.64 3.08 -3.91
N LYS A 137 19.66 3.34 -4.75
CA LYS A 137 19.61 4.39 -5.74
C LYS A 137 18.71 3.99 -6.91
N LEU A 138 17.77 4.85 -7.25
CA LEU A 138 16.87 4.63 -8.37
C LEU A 138 17.57 4.86 -9.72
N VAL A 139 17.34 3.97 -10.66
CA VAL A 139 17.87 4.06 -12.02
C VAL A 139 16.76 3.89 -13.04
N ALA A 140 16.94 4.46 -14.22
CA ALA A 140 15.98 4.34 -15.31
C ALA A 140 15.73 2.87 -15.68
N GLY A 141 14.48 2.50 -15.87
CA GLY A 141 14.02 1.15 -16.19
C GLY A 141 13.59 0.31 -14.97
N MET A 142 13.76 0.80 -13.75
CA MET A 142 13.18 0.16 -12.57
C MET A 142 11.66 0.25 -12.59
N LEU A 143 10.99 -0.84 -12.21
CA LEU A 143 9.55 -0.93 -12.00
C LEU A 143 9.29 -1.31 -10.54
N PHE A 144 8.48 -0.55 -9.85
CA PHE A 144 8.13 -0.80 -8.44
C PHE A 144 6.78 -0.19 -8.08
N THR A 145 6.23 -0.61 -6.94
CA THR A 145 4.99 -0.07 -6.37
C THR A 145 5.30 1.02 -5.34
N ILE A 146 4.39 1.98 -5.21
CA ILE A 146 4.30 2.93 -4.09
C ILE A 146 2.90 2.80 -3.53
N GLU A 147 2.77 2.20 -2.37
CA GLU A 147 1.50 1.72 -1.80
C GLU A 147 1.43 1.99 -0.29
N PRO A 148 1.48 3.24 0.16
CA PRO A 148 1.55 3.57 1.57
C PRO A 148 0.32 3.08 2.32
N MET A 149 0.55 2.42 3.46
CA MET A 149 -0.47 2.00 4.41
C MET A 149 -0.45 2.93 5.60
N ILE A 150 -1.57 3.61 5.85
CA ILE A 150 -1.66 4.71 6.81
C ILE A 150 -2.73 4.40 7.86
N ASN A 151 -2.36 4.56 9.13
CA ASN A 151 -3.24 4.35 10.26
C ASN A 151 -3.67 5.66 10.91
N GLU A 152 -4.90 5.69 11.45
CA GLU A 152 -5.38 6.78 12.31
C GLU A 152 -4.67 6.83 13.66
N GLY A 153 -4.27 5.68 14.21
CA GLY A 153 -3.55 5.53 15.47
C GLY A 153 -2.06 5.32 15.27
N GLY A 154 -1.47 4.48 16.09
CA GLY A 154 -0.06 4.10 15.97
C GLY A 154 0.21 3.26 14.72
N TYR A 155 1.47 3.18 14.34
CA TYR A 155 1.92 2.44 13.15
C TYR A 155 1.95 0.91 13.33
N ASN A 156 1.82 0.42 14.56
CA ASN A 156 1.89 -1.00 14.85
C ASN A 156 0.71 -1.77 14.22
N THR A 157 0.99 -2.95 13.74
CA THR A 157 -0.01 -3.88 13.22
C THR A 157 0.00 -5.19 14.02
N LYS A 158 -1.03 -5.99 13.85
CA LYS A 158 -1.13 -7.34 14.40
C LYS A 158 -1.49 -8.31 13.30
N VAL A 159 -0.63 -9.28 13.06
CA VAL A 159 -0.90 -10.36 12.13
C VAL A 159 -1.81 -11.37 12.78
N LEU A 160 -2.99 -11.61 12.21
CA LEU A 160 -3.93 -12.62 12.68
C LEU A 160 -3.64 -13.97 12.03
N LEU A 161 -3.94 -15.06 12.75
CA LEU A 161 -3.70 -16.44 12.33
C LEU A 161 -4.42 -16.76 11.02
N SER A 162 -3.72 -16.94 10.01
CA SER A 162 -3.89 -17.43 8.65
C SER A 162 -3.66 -16.37 7.58
N LEU A 163 -2.52 -16.48 6.93
CA LEU A 163 -2.20 -15.77 5.70
C LEU A 163 -2.35 -14.23 5.77
N ILE A 164 -1.44 -13.60 6.51
CA ILE A 164 -1.24 -12.14 6.51
C ILE A 164 -2.51 -11.36 6.82
N HIS A 165 -2.76 -11.13 8.09
CA HIS A 165 -3.86 -10.31 8.57
C HIS A 165 -3.39 -9.39 9.67
N ILE A 166 -4.03 -8.34 9.69
CA ILE A 166 -3.86 -7.33 10.71
C ILE A 166 -5.07 -7.31 11.59
#